data_8f780b909b7fdb17bcf32c12f460b297
#
_entry.id   8f780b909b7fdb17bcf32c12f460b297
#
_cell.length_a   1.000
_cell.length_b   1.000
_cell.length_c   1.000
_cell.angle_alpha   90.00
_cell.angle_beta   90.00
_cell.angle_gamma   90.00
#
_symmetry.space_group_name_H-M   'P 1'
#
loop_
_entity.id
_entity.type
_entity.pdbx_description
1 polymer ?
#
loop_
_entity_poly.entity_id
_entity_poly.type
_entity_poly.pdbx_seq_one_letter_code
_entity_poly.pdbx_strand_id
1 'polypeptide(L)'
;MKIKWEDSDGREFSIKVISREFEWSSIAGDKIRYNRSGRVKEIGPVYIKYNRGGWVKEVGSVYIKYNRAGWVKEVGNLYIKYNRAGQVKETTGTVN
;
A
#
# COMPACT_ATOMS: atom_id res chain seq x y z
N MET A 1 13.17 -0.26 -2.04
CA MET A 1 12.26 -0.11 -3.20
C MET A 1 10.89 0.32 -2.74
N LYS A 2 10.26 1.16 -3.51
CA LYS A 2 8.95 1.73 -3.22
C LYS A 2 8.03 1.48 -4.41
N ILE A 3 6.80 1.02 -4.15
CA ILE A 3 5.78 0.87 -5.18
C ILE A 3 4.86 2.07 -5.09
N LYS A 4 4.68 2.77 -6.22
CA LYS A 4 3.84 3.96 -6.29
C LYS A 4 2.68 3.72 -7.24
N TRP A 5 1.52 4.29 -6.91
CA TRP A 5 0.37 4.28 -7.83
C TRP A 5 -0.52 5.49 -7.55
N GLU A 6 -1.43 5.73 -8.47
CA GLU A 6 -2.42 6.80 -8.36
C GLU A 6 -3.81 6.21 -8.52
N ASP A 7 -4.80 6.81 -7.87
CA ASP A 7 -6.18 6.46 -8.14
C ASP A 7 -6.71 7.32 -9.32
N SER A 8 -7.94 7.06 -9.71
CA SER A 8 -8.54 7.77 -10.85
C SER A 8 -8.75 9.28 -10.59
N ASP A 9 -8.70 9.70 -9.36
CA ASP A 9 -8.89 11.12 -8.99
C ASP A 9 -7.57 11.87 -8.82
N GLY A 10 -6.44 11.17 -8.97
CA GLY A 10 -5.12 11.78 -8.87
C GLY A 10 -4.46 11.71 -7.50
N ARG A 11 -5.06 10.98 -6.54
CA ARG A 11 -4.40 10.76 -5.25
C ARG A 11 -3.25 9.80 -5.44
N GLU A 12 -2.14 10.10 -4.82
CA GLU A 12 -0.94 9.28 -4.93
C GLU A 12 -0.73 8.45 -3.67
N PHE A 13 -0.32 7.21 -3.88
CA PHE A 13 -0.05 6.27 -2.80
C PHE A 13 1.29 5.60 -3.05
N SER A 14 1.97 5.23 -1.98
CA SER A 14 3.19 4.44 -2.10
C SER A 14 3.39 3.56 -0.89
N ILE A 15 4.12 2.46 -1.08
CA ILE A 15 4.51 1.59 0.02
C ILE A 15 5.94 1.10 -0.21
N LYS A 16 6.75 1.15 0.83
CA LYS A 16 8.10 0.58 0.79
C LYS A 16 7.98 -0.92 1.05
N VAL A 17 8.62 -1.71 0.20
CA VAL A 17 8.35 -3.15 0.19
C VAL A 17 8.91 -3.90 1.40
N ILE A 18 9.98 -3.42 2.00
CA ILE A 18 10.61 -4.06 3.18
C ILE A 18 10.16 -3.39 4.46
N SER A 19 10.34 -2.07 4.60
CA SER A 19 9.92 -1.35 5.80
C SER A 19 8.40 -1.28 5.94
N ARG A 20 7.70 -1.41 4.83
CA ARG A 20 6.23 -1.38 4.75
C ARG A 20 5.65 -0.01 5.09
N GLU A 21 6.48 1.01 5.05
CA GLU A 21 6.04 2.39 5.26
C GLU A 21 5.09 2.81 4.14
N PHE A 22 3.90 3.24 4.53
CA PHE A 22 2.86 3.67 3.59
C PHE A 22 2.78 5.19 3.59
N GLU A 23 2.79 5.79 2.39
CA GLU A 23 2.66 7.23 2.21
C GLU A 23 1.50 7.50 1.24
N TRP A 24 0.87 8.64 1.44
CA TRP A 24 -0.30 9.02 0.64
C TRP A 24 -0.39 10.52 0.50
N SER A 25 -1.12 10.95 -0.55
CA SER A 25 -1.48 12.34 -0.73
C SER A 25 -3.01 12.44 -0.82
N SER A 26 -3.52 13.64 -0.58
CA SER A 26 -4.93 13.93 -0.75
C SER A 26 -5.11 14.96 -1.86
N ILE A 27 -6.35 15.17 -2.26
CA ILE A 27 -6.71 16.25 -3.18
C ILE A 27 -7.62 17.24 -2.44
N ALA A 28 -7.81 18.41 -3.02
CA ALA A 28 -8.61 19.46 -2.40
C ALA A 28 -10.02 18.92 -2.08
N GLY A 29 -10.50 19.21 -0.88
CA GLY A 29 -11.82 18.80 -0.42
C GLY A 29 -11.87 17.46 0.27
N ASP A 30 -10.79 16.67 0.25
CA ASP A 30 -10.76 15.40 0.96
C ASP A 30 -10.85 15.60 2.46
N LYS A 31 -11.71 14.80 3.11
CA LYS A 31 -11.70 14.68 4.56
C LYS A 31 -10.78 13.53 4.93
N ILE A 32 -9.92 13.75 5.90
CA ILE A 32 -8.98 12.72 6.37
C ILE A 32 -9.48 12.24 7.73
N ARG A 33 -9.67 10.94 7.86
CA ARG A 33 -10.11 10.33 9.11
C ARG A 33 -9.08 9.35 9.63
N TYR A 34 -9.00 9.21 10.95
CA TYR A 34 -8.03 8.34 11.60
C TYR A 34 -8.75 7.31 12.46
N ASN A 35 -8.13 6.15 12.62
CA ASN A 35 -8.65 5.11 13.51
C ASN A 35 -8.18 5.37 14.94
N ARG A 36 -8.56 4.49 15.86
CA ARG A 36 -8.22 4.64 17.29
C ARG A 36 -6.72 4.65 17.57
N SER A 37 -5.94 3.97 16.75
CA SER A 37 -4.49 3.94 16.92
C SER A 37 -3.78 5.13 16.25
N GLY A 38 -4.54 6.05 15.68
CA GLY A 38 -3.98 7.25 15.05
C GLY A 38 -3.52 7.04 13.62
N ARG A 39 -3.82 5.90 13.01
CA ARG A 39 -3.51 5.65 11.61
C ARG A 39 -4.64 6.14 10.73
N VAL A 40 -4.31 6.59 9.53
CA VAL A 40 -5.32 7.04 8.56
C VAL A 40 -6.24 5.88 8.19
N LYS A 41 -7.55 6.11 8.22
CA LYS A 41 -8.53 5.12 7.78
C LYS A 41 -9.35 5.55 6.58
N GLU A 42 -9.41 6.85 6.31
CA GLU A 42 -10.12 7.38 5.13
C GLU A 42 -9.40 8.61 4.60
N ILE A 43 -9.28 8.65 3.29
CA ILE A 43 -8.75 9.82 2.56
C ILE A 43 -9.82 10.14 1.52
N GLY A 44 -10.72 11.10 1.85
CA GLY A 44 -11.89 11.33 1.02
C GLY A 44 -12.70 10.06 0.88
N PRO A 45 -12.99 9.60 -0.35
CA PRO A 45 -13.76 8.36 -0.56
C PRO A 45 -12.93 7.07 -0.44
N VAL A 46 -11.62 7.18 -0.21
CA VAL A 46 -10.72 6.03 -0.19
C VAL A 46 -10.58 5.49 1.23
N TYR A 47 -10.93 4.22 1.43
CA TYR A 47 -10.79 3.55 2.72
C TYR A 47 -9.44 2.84 2.81
N ILE A 48 -8.77 2.99 3.95
CA ILE A 48 -7.51 2.31 4.23
C ILE A 48 -7.79 1.28 5.31
N LYS A 49 -7.45 0.02 5.03
CA LYS A 49 -7.63 -1.07 5.98
C LYS A 49 -6.29 -1.68 6.36
N TYR A 50 -6.22 -2.19 7.57
CA TYR A 50 -4.99 -2.74 8.15
C TYR A 50 -5.18 -4.19 8.54
N ASN A 51 -4.09 -4.96 8.48
CA ASN A 51 -4.10 -6.34 8.95
C ASN A 51 -3.86 -6.37 10.46
N ARG A 52 -3.82 -7.57 11.04
CA ARG A 52 -3.60 -7.74 12.48
C ARG A 52 -2.29 -7.14 12.98
N GLY A 53 -1.27 -7.15 12.14
CA GLY A 53 0.01 -6.58 12.49
C GLY A 53 0.05 -5.07 12.43
N GLY A 54 -1.02 -4.43 11.95
CA GLY A 54 -1.07 -2.99 11.79
C GLY A 54 -0.49 -2.49 10.48
N TRP A 55 -0.29 -3.38 9.52
CA TRP A 55 0.22 -3.01 8.18
C TRP A 55 -0.95 -2.84 7.22
N VAL A 56 -0.78 -1.94 6.27
CA VAL A 56 -1.83 -1.64 5.28
C VAL A 56 -2.14 -2.89 4.45
N LYS A 57 -3.40 -3.29 4.38
CA LYS A 57 -3.83 -4.41 3.55
C LYS A 57 -4.76 -4.02 2.41
N GLU A 58 -5.40 -2.87 2.49
CA GLU A 58 -6.26 -2.36 1.41
C GLU A 58 -6.18 -0.86 1.33
N VAL A 59 -6.12 -0.35 0.11
CA VAL A 59 -6.19 1.08 -0.19
C VAL A 59 -7.25 1.22 -1.28
N GLY A 60 -8.48 1.58 -0.88
CA GLY A 60 -9.60 1.56 -1.81
C GLY A 60 -9.81 0.16 -2.36
N SER A 61 -9.68 -0.02 -3.67
CA SER A 61 -9.82 -1.31 -4.33
C SER A 61 -8.50 -2.07 -4.48
N VAL A 62 -7.39 -1.49 -4.01
CA VAL A 62 -6.06 -2.10 -4.16
C VAL A 62 -5.72 -2.90 -2.91
N TYR A 63 -5.50 -4.21 -3.08
CA TYR A 63 -5.12 -5.11 -1.99
C TYR A 63 -3.60 -5.22 -1.91
N ILE A 64 -3.07 -5.19 -0.69
CA ILE A 64 -1.65 -5.36 -0.44
C ILE A 64 -1.45 -6.66 0.33
N LYS A 65 -0.61 -7.54 -0.18
CA LYS A 65 -0.32 -8.83 0.43
C LYS A 65 1.15 -8.95 0.78
N TYR A 66 1.42 -9.72 1.82
CA TYR A 66 2.76 -9.87 2.39
C TYR A 66 3.20 -11.33 2.34
N ASN A 67 4.52 -11.55 2.20
CA ASN A 67 5.08 -12.89 2.25
C ASN A 67 5.37 -13.29 3.70
N ARG A 68 5.95 -14.48 3.90
CA ARG A 68 6.27 -14.99 5.24
C ARG A 68 7.24 -14.12 6.02
N ALA A 69 8.15 -13.47 5.32
CA ALA A 69 9.11 -12.57 5.96
C ALA A 69 8.45 -11.24 6.37
N GLY A 70 7.21 -11.01 5.94
CA GLY A 70 6.50 -9.78 6.19
C GLY A 70 6.71 -8.72 5.13
N TRP A 71 7.42 -9.04 4.05
CA TRP A 71 7.65 -8.08 2.97
C TRP A 71 6.48 -8.06 1.99
N VAL A 72 6.30 -6.94 1.31
CA VAL A 72 5.21 -6.79 0.34
C VAL A 72 5.45 -7.70 -0.85
N LYS A 73 4.49 -8.58 -1.15
CA LYS A 73 4.57 -9.47 -2.31
C LYS A 73 3.58 -9.12 -3.41
N GLU A 74 2.49 -8.42 -3.09
CA GLU A 74 1.50 -8.00 -4.08
C GLU A 74 0.96 -6.63 -3.73
N VAL A 75 0.80 -5.80 -4.75
CA VAL A 75 0.10 -4.52 -4.64
C VAL A 75 -0.87 -4.50 -5.83
N GLY A 76 -2.16 -4.74 -5.56
CA GLY A 76 -3.13 -4.92 -6.65
C GLY A 76 -2.71 -6.08 -7.53
N ASN A 77 -2.52 -5.83 -8.81
CA ASN A 77 -2.09 -6.85 -9.78
C ASN A 77 -0.58 -6.84 -10.04
N LEU A 78 0.16 -6.09 -9.26
CA LEU A 78 1.62 -6.08 -9.34
C LEU A 78 2.17 -7.12 -8.36
N TYR A 79 3.04 -8.01 -8.84
CA TYR A 79 3.67 -9.05 -8.03
C TYR A 79 5.16 -8.75 -7.87
N ILE A 80 5.68 -8.95 -6.66
CA ILE A 80 7.07 -8.68 -6.33
C ILE A 80 7.72 -9.99 -5.88
N LYS A 81 8.84 -10.34 -6.50
CA LYS A 81 9.62 -11.53 -6.15
C LYS A 81 10.95 -11.12 -5.55
N TYR A 82 11.40 -11.90 -4.58
CA TYR A 82 12.63 -11.64 -3.86
C TYR A 82 13.62 -12.78 -4.05
N ASN A 83 14.91 -12.47 -4.02
CA ASN A 83 15.96 -13.49 -4.00
C ASN A 83 16.22 -13.91 -2.55
N ARG A 84 17.16 -14.85 -2.35
CA ARG A 84 17.50 -15.36 -1.01
C ARG A 84 18.08 -14.32 -0.10
N ALA A 85 18.74 -13.31 -0.66
CA ALA A 85 19.32 -12.22 0.12
C ALA A 85 18.29 -11.17 0.56
N GLY A 86 17.01 -11.35 0.17
CA GLY A 86 15.96 -10.39 0.51
C GLY A 86 15.90 -9.17 -0.38
N GLN A 87 16.56 -9.23 -1.52
CA GLN A 87 16.52 -8.15 -2.51
C GLN A 87 15.43 -8.43 -3.52
N VAL A 88 14.81 -7.38 -4.05
CA VAL A 88 13.82 -7.52 -5.11
C VAL A 88 14.48 -8.10 -6.35
N LYS A 89 14.00 -9.24 -6.77
CA LYS A 89 14.49 -9.96 -7.94
C LYS A 89 13.78 -9.49 -9.21
N GLU A 90 12.47 -9.30 -9.10
CA GLU A 90 11.64 -9.03 -10.26
C GLU A 90 10.27 -8.50 -9.84
N THR A 91 9.68 -7.67 -10.68
CA THR A 91 8.28 -7.26 -10.51
C THR A 91 7.55 -7.56 -11.82
N THR A 92 6.30 -8.02 -11.70
CA THR A 92 5.44 -8.30 -12.87
C THR A 92 4.06 -7.72 -12.65
N GLY A 93 3.45 -7.25 -13.73
CA GLY A 93 2.10 -6.69 -13.69
C GLY A 93 2.09 -5.22 -13.34
N THR A 94 0.92 -4.72 -13.07
CA THR A 94 0.67 -3.32 -12.68
C THR A 94 -0.28 -3.29 -11.51
N VAL A 95 -0.27 -2.20 -10.74
CA VAL A 95 -1.15 -2.07 -9.58
C VAL A 95 -2.62 -2.07 -10.00
N ASN A 96 -2.92 -1.42 -11.10
CA ASN A 96 -4.30 -1.31 -11.60
C ASN A 96 -4.53 -2.13 -12.86
#